data_24b43dbe23d0ba709044f4816b955f27
#
_entry.id   24b43dbe23d0ba709044f4816b955f27
#
_cell.length_a   1.000
_cell.length_b   1.000
_cell.length_c   1.000
_cell.angle_alpha   90.00
_cell.angle_beta   90.00
_cell.angle_gamma   90.00
#
_symmetry.space_group_name_H-M   'P 1'
#
loop_
_entity.id
_entity.type
_entity.pdbx_description
1 polymer ?
#
loop_
_entity_poly.entity_id
_entity_poly.type
_entity_poly.pdbx_seq_one_letter_code
_entity_poly.pdbx_strand_id
1 'polypeptide(L)'
;MKINKKIFDNGLRLVHNEDTSTQMVALNIVYDVGARDEHPEHTGFAHLFEHLMFGGSVHIPDYDAPLQLAGGENNAWTNNDITNYYLTVPKSNVEIGFWLESDRMLELAFSEQSLEVQRAVVMEEFKQRCLNQPYGDVGHLLRPLAYQTHPYRWPTIGKDLSHIANATLDEVKEFFFRFYAPNNAVLAVTGNISWEETIRLTEKWFAPIPRRNVPVRQLPQEVVQTAERRQT
;
A
#
# COMPACT_ATOMS: atom_id res chain seq x y z
N MET A 1 7.22 -22.99 14.44
CA MET A 1 7.61 -21.80 13.66
C MET A 1 8.38 -20.85 14.58
N LYS A 2 9.59 -20.43 14.22
CA LYS A 2 10.39 -19.46 14.98
C LYS A 2 10.27 -18.11 14.28
N ILE A 3 9.83 -17.08 15.02
CA ILE A 3 9.68 -15.73 14.50
C ILE A 3 10.76 -14.83 15.12
N ASN A 4 11.61 -14.26 14.27
CA ASN A 4 12.59 -13.26 14.64
C ASN A 4 12.03 -11.85 14.36
N LYS A 5 12.41 -10.86 15.18
CA LYS A 5 11.96 -9.47 15.05
C LYS A 5 13.10 -8.49 15.32
N LYS A 6 13.15 -7.39 14.57
CA LYS A 6 14.07 -6.26 14.81
C LYS A 6 13.37 -4.95 14.44
N ILE A 7 13.68 -3.89 15.17
CA ILE A 7 13.32 -2.52 14.80
C ILE A 7 14.61 -1.79 14.45
N PHE A 8 14.65 -1.15 13.30
CA PHE A 8 15.79 -0.36 12.82
C PHE A 8 15.70 1.09 13.31
N ASP A 9 16.81 1.82 13.27
CA ASP A 9 16.89 3.21 13.74
C ASP A 9 15.92 4.15 12.99
N ASN A 10 15.68 3.89 11.71
CA ASN A 10 14.68 4.60 10.92
C ASN A 10 13.23 4.23 11.25
N GLY A 11 13.01 3.29 12.18
CA GLY A 11 11.70 2.86 12.65
C GLY A 11 11.08 1.71 11.87
N LEU A 12 11.74 1.19 10.84
CA LEU A 12 11.24 0.00 10.11
C LEU A 12 11.20 -1.21 11.04
N ARG A 13 10.08 -1.88 11.06
CA ARG A 13 9.85 -3.12 11.82
C ARG A 13 10.02 -4.32 10.91
N LEU A 14 11.03 -5.15 11.20
CA LEU A 14 11.28 -6.41 10.47
C LEU A 14 10.71 -7.59 11.26
N VAL A 15 10.03 -8.47 10.53
CA VAL A 15 9.58 -9.79 11.00
C VAL A 15 10.14 -10.84 10.05
N HIS A 16 10.70 -11.92 10.58
CA HIS A 16 11.32 -12.96 9.76
C HIS A 16 10.94 -14.35 10.25
N ASN A 17 10.72 -15.25 9.29
CA ASN A 17 10.58 -16.69 9.52
C ASN A 17 11.38 -17.47 8.46
N GLU A 18 12.34 -18.27 8.90
CA GLU A 18 13.09 -19.16 8.02
C GLU A 18 12.29 -20.44 7.74
N ASP A 19 12.14 -20.75 6.46
CA ASP A 19 11.57 -22.02 5.98
C ASP A 19 12.44 -22.60 4.88
N THR A 20 13.24 -23.60 5.23
CA THR A 20 14.17 -24.28 4.32
C THR A 20 13.50 -25.35 3.46
N SER A 21 12.22 -25.63 3.65
CA SER A 21 11.46 -26.61 2.87
C SER A 21 11.12 -26.14 1.45
N THR A 22 11.25 -24.83 1.20
CA THR A 22 11.02 -24.21 -0.11
C THR A 22 12.32 -23.64 -0.70
N GLN A 23 12.33 -23.35 -2.01
CA GLN A 23 13.39 -22.58 -2.68
C GLN A 23 12.97 -21.13 -2.94
N MET A 24 11.83 -20.72 -2.42
CA MET A 24 11.29 -19.38 -2.59
C MET A 24 11.46 -18.54 -1.32
N VAL A 25 11.47 -17.23 -1.51
CA VAL A 25 11.40 -16.24 -0.45
C VAL A 25 10.28 -15.26 -0.78
N ALA A 26 9.44 -14.96 0.20
CA ALA A 26 8.43 -13.94 0.11
C ALA A 26 8.84 -12.72 0.94
N LEU A 27 8.72 -11.54 0.34
CA LEU A 27 8.81 -10.25 1.01
C LEU A 27 7.41 -9.63 1.00
N ASN A 28 6.96 -9.16 2.16
CA ASN A 28 5.68 -8.50 2.31
C ASN A 28 5.86 -7.21 3.10
N ILE A 29 5.46 -6.08 2.53
CA ILE A 29 5.48 -4.77 3.21
C ILE A 29 4.06 -4.31 3.44
N VAL A 30 3.72 -4.10 4.72
CA VAL A 30 2.46 -3.51 5.15
C VAL A 30 2.72 -2.08 5.60
N TYR A 31 2.06 -1.12 4.97
CA TYR A 31 2.00 0.26 5.43
C TYR A 31 0.73 0.48 6.25
N ASP A 32 0.86 1.14 7.41
CA ASP A 32 -0.28 1.53 8.25
C ASP A 32 -0.95 2.78 7.66
N VAL A 33 -1.52 2.63 6.47
CA VAL A 33 -2.29 3.62 5.74
C VAL A 33 -3.34 2.93 4.88
N GLY A 34 -4.56 3.43 4.91
CA GLY A 34 -5.66 2.93 4.11
C GLY A 34 -6.70 4.02 3.88
N ALA A 35 -7.88 3.64 3.38
CA ALA A 35 -8.93 4.61 3.06
C ALA A 35 -9.39 5.46 4.26
N ARG A 36 -9.19 5.01 5.49
CA ARG A 36 -9.51 5.79 6.71
C ARG A 36 -8.63 7.01 6.92
N ASP A 37 -7.47 7.05 6.26
CA ASP A 37 -6.48 8.13 6.41
C ASP A 37 -6.66 9.24 5.37
N GLU A 38 -7.64 9.08 4.49
CA GLU A 38 -7.97 10.02 3.42
C GLU A 38 -8.78 11.21 3.93
N HIS A 39 -8.68 12.32 3.19
CA HIS A 39 -9.57 13.45 3.43
C HIS A 39 -10.95 13.19 2.81
N PRO A 40 -12.06 13.60 3.45
CA PRO A 40 -13.42 13.37 2.92
C PRO A 40 -13.68 13.90 1.50
N GLU A 41 -12.92 14.90 1.06
CA GLU A 41 -13.00 15.48 -0.29
C GLU A 41 -11.97 14.88 -1.28
N HIS A 42 -11.11 13.96 -0.82
CA HIS A 42 -10.06 13.32 -1.60
C HIS A 42 -10.00 11.82 -1.27
N THR A 43 -11.10 11.10 -1.56
CA THR A 43 -11.21 9.66 -1.27
C THR A 43 -10.76 8.81 -2.45
N GLY A 44 -10.30 7.58 -2.18
CA GLY A 44 -9.73 6.67 -3.16
C GLY A 44 -8.22 6.82 -3.34
N PHE A 45 -7.57 7.72 -2.58
CA PHE A 45 -6.13 7.97 -2.67
C PHE A 45 -5.29 6.79 -2.24
N ALA A 46 -5.66 6.07 -1.18
CA ALA A 46 -4.93 4.88 -0.76
C ALA A 46 -4.92 3.80 -1.84
N HIS A 47 -6.03 3.63 -2.56
CA HIS A 47 -6.14 2.72 -3.69
C HIS A 47 -5.38 3.24 -4.93
N LEU A 48 -5.45 4.53 -5.23
CA LEU A 48 -4.65 5.14 -6.29
C LEU A 48 -3.15 4.92 -6.03
N PHE A 49 -2.71 5.01 -4.76
CA PHE A 49 -1.33 4.72 -4.37
C PHE A 49 -0.94 3.27 -4.54
N GLU A 50 -1.85 2.32 -4.32
CA GLU A 50 -1.58 0.93 -4.66
C GLU A 50 -1.10 0.79 -6.10
N HIS A 51 -1.78 1.45 -7.04
CA HIS A 51 -1.41 1.47 -8.47
C HIS A 51 -0.13 2.27 -8.75
N LEU A 52 0.00 3.47 -8.17
CA LEU A 52 1.15 4.35 -8.40
C LEU A 52 2.49 3.73 -7.96
N MET A 53 2.47 2.87 -6.95
CA MET A 53 3.66 2.17 -6.46
C MET A 53 4.25 1.18 -7.47
N PHE A 54 3.53 0.84 -8.55
CA PHE A 54 4.02 0.05 -9.68
C PHE A 54 4.39 0.92 -10.89
N GLY A 55 4.12 2.21 -10.84
CA GLY A 55 4.36 3.17 -11.92
C GLY A 55 5.81 3.66 -12.04
N GLY A 56 6.75 3.00 -11.35
CA GLY A 56 8.16 3.37 -11.32
C GLY A 56 8.56 4.18 -10.08
N SER A 57 9.80 4.04 -9.70
CA SER A 57 10.43 4.74 -8.57
C SER A 57 11.64 5.56 -9.03
N VAL A 58 12.29 6.25 -8.10
CA VAL A 58 13.35 7.22 -8.43
C VAL A 58 14.51 6.64 -9.25
N HIS A 59 14.86 5.37 -9.04
CA HIS A 59 15.95 4.70 -9.78
C HIS A 59 15.44 3.55 -10.66
N ILE A 60 14.18 3.14 -10.54
CA ILE A 60 13.63 1.97 -11.20
C ILE A 60 12.38 2.37 -12.00
N PRO A 61 12.52 2.61 -13.32
CA PRO A 61 11.41 3.08 -14.14
C PRO A 61 10.33 2.00 -14.37
N ASP A 62 10.69 0.73 -14.27
CA ASP A 62 9.79 -0.42 -14.45
C ASP A 62 10.05 -1.41 -13.31
N TYR A 63 9.05 -1.59 -12.45
CA TYR A 63 9.13 -2.48 -11.29
C TYR A 63 9.05 -3.95 -11.69
N ASP A 64 8.22 -4.28 -12.66
CA ASP A 64 7.89 -5.67 -13.01
C ASP A 64 9.00 -6.36 -13.82
N ALA A 65 9.63 -5.64 -14.74
CA ALA A 65 10.61 -6.21 -15.65
C ALA A 65 11.79 -6.90 -14.91
N PRO A 66 12.50 -6.25 -13.96
CA PRO A 66 13.57 -6.91 -13.22
C PRO A 66 13.08 -8.04 -12.31
N LEU A 67 11.87 -7.94 -11.76
CA LEU A 67 11.29 -8.99 -10.94
C LEU A 67 10.97 -10.24 -11.76
N GLN A 68 10.34 -10.08 -12.91
CA GLN A 68 10.03 -11.20 -13.84
C GLN A 68 11.29 -11.88 -14.36
N LEU A 69 12.32 -11.11 -14.71
CA LEU A 69 13.62 -11.65 -15.10
C LEU A 69 14.29 -12.46 -13.99
N ALA A 70 14.03 -12.10 -12.74
CA ALA A 70 14.50 -12.85 -11.57
C ALA A 70 13.63 -14.09 -11.24
N GLY A 71 12.55 -14.33 -11.99
CA GLY A 71 11.60 -15.41 -11.74
C GLY A 71 10.64 -15.13 -10.59
N GLY A 72 10.42 -13.87 -10.28
CA GLY A 72 9.51 -13.44 -9.21
C GLY A 72 8.13 -13.01 -9.74
N GLU A 73 7.22 -12.90 -8.81
CA GLU A 73 5.85 -12.37 -9.00
C GLU A 73 5.50 -11.44 -7.86
N ASN A 74 4.57 -10.54 -8.08
CA ASN A 74 4.11 -9.59 -7.07
C ASN A 74 2.60 -9.40 -7.12
N ASN A 75 2.08 -8.81 -6.05
CA ASN A 75 0.73 -8.27 -6.01
C ASN A 75 0.60 -7.24 -4.86
N ALA A 76 -0.54 -6.56 -4.82
CA ALA A 76 -0.88 -5.63 -3.76
C ALA A 76 -2.38 -5.64 -3.47
N TRP A 77 -2.76 -5.07 -2.34
CA TRP A 77 -4.15 -4.79 -2.00
C TRP A 77 -4.23 -3.69 -0.94
N THR A 78 -5.34 -2.96 -0.99
CA THR A 78 -5.67 -1.89 -0.05
C THR A 78 -7.02 -2.13 0.58
N ASN A 79 -7.14 -1.82 1.87
CA ASN A 79 -8.42 -1.78 2.57
C ASN A 79 -8.60 -0.46 3.33
N ASN A 80 -9.53 -0.43 4.26
CA ASN A 80 -9.75 0.79 5.04
C ASN A 80 -8.57 1.16 5.93
N ASP A 81 -7.75 0.21 6.36
CA ASP A 81 -6.77 0.37 7.42
C ASP A 81 -5.33 0.31 6.97
N ILE A 82 -5.03 -0.54 5.97
CA ILE A 82 -3.67 -0.82 5.53
C ILE A 82 -3.59 -0.95 4.01
N THR A 83 -2.40 -0.67 3.48
CA THR A 83 -1.99 -1.01 2.12
C THR A 83 -0.84 -2.01 2.18
N ASN A 84 -0.98 -3.10 1.46
CA ASN A 84 -0.07 -4.23 1.49
C ASN A 84 0.52 -4.51 0.11
N TYR A 85 1.83 -4.68 0.06
CA TYR A 85 2.58 -5.08 -1.14
C TYR A 85 3.34 -6.34 -0.82
N TYR A 86 3.38 -7.28 -1.74
CA TYR A 86 4.16 -8.50 -1.56
C TYR A 86 4.72 -9.00 -2.88
N LEU A 87 5.83 -9.67 -2.78
CA LEU A 87 6.44 -10.38 -3.88
C LEU A 87 6.98 -11.74 -3.41
N THR A 88 7.09 -12.66 -4.35
CA THR A 88 7.82 -13.90 -4.16
C THR A 88 8.92 -14.01 -5.23
N VAL A 89 10.06 -14.56 -4.84
CA VAL A 89 11.23 -14.68 -5.71
C VAL A 89 12.05 -15.91 -5.32
N PRO A 90 12.71 -16.58 -6.28
CA PRO A 90 13.68 -17.62 -5.96
C PRO A 90 14.77 -17.11 -5.02
N LYS A 91 15.18 -17.96 -4.08
CA LYS A 91 16.23 -17.66 -3.10
C LYS A 91 17.50 -17.09 -3.72
N SER A 92 17.92 -17.60 -4.89
CA SER A 92 19.11 -17.12 -5.60
C SER A 92 19.05 -15.66 -5.99
N ASN A 93 17.85 -15.09 -6.12
CA ASN A 93 17.60 -13.75 -6.62
C ASN A 93 16.92 -12.85 -5.56
N VAL A 94 16.93 -13.26 -4.28
CA VAL A 94 16.18 -12.59 -3.20
C VAL A 94 16.54 -11.13 -3.04
N GLU A 95 17.76 -10.73 -3.30
CA GLU A 95 18.22 -9.35 -3.14
C GLU A 95 17.48 -8.37 -4.06
N ILE A 96 17.00 -8.83 -5.22
CA ILE A 96 16.13 -8.03 -6.11
C ILE A 96 14.88 -7.54 -5.39
N GLY A 97 14.24 -8.39 -4.58
CA GLY A 97 13.06 -8.00 -3.81
C GLY A 97 13.37 -6.87 -2.82
N PHE A 98 14.50 -6.94 -2.12
CA PHE A 98 14.91 -5.88 -1.20
C PHE A 98 15.21 -4.56 -1.93
N TRP A 99 15.86 -4.62 -3.07
CA TRP A 99 16.15 -3.47 -3.91
C TRP A 99 14.88 -2.80 -4.42
N LEU A 100 13.97 -3.56 -5.04
CA LEU A 100 12.72 -3.04 -5.58
C LEU A 100 11.84 -2.38 -4.51
N GLU A 101 11.65 -3.09 -3.39
CA GLU A 101 10.79 -2.61 -2.31
C GLU A 101 11.36 -1.37 -1.59
N SER A 102 12.68 -1.32 -1.42
CA SER A 102 13.34 -0.19 -0.78
C SER A 102 13.32 1.06 -1.67
N ASP A 103 13.49 0.91 -2.98
CA ASP A 103 13.52 2.04 -3.90
C ASP A 103 12.16 2.74 -3.99
N ARG A 104 11.07 1.97 -4.10
CA ARG A 104 9.73 2.56 -4.06
C ARG A 104 9.33 3.13 -2.69
N MET A 105 9.90 2.64 -1.58
CA MET A 105 9.74 3.25 -0.26
C MET A 105 10.52 4.56 -0.14
N LEU A 106 11.67 4.65 -0.79
CA LEU A 106 12.50 5.85 -0.81
C LEU A 106 11.78 6.99 -1.51
N GLU A 107 11.40 6.79 -2.77
CA GLU A 107 10.69 7.79 -3.56
C GLU A 107 10.13 7.18 -4.86
N LEU A 108 8.94 7.62 -5.26
CA LEU A 108 8.37 7.30 -6.56
C LEU A 108 8.90 8.25 -7.65
N ALA A 109 8.74 7.89 -8.91
CA ALA A 109 9.13 8.73 -10.05
C ALA A 109 8.33 10.04 -10.13
N PHE A 110 7.08 10.06 -9.59
CA PHE A 110 6.19 11.22 -9.54
C PHE A 110 6.08 11.99 -10.87
N SER A 111 5.86 11.27 -11.97
CA SER A 111 5.63 11.92 -13.26
C SER A 111 4.14 12.17 -13.50
N GLU A 112 3.83 13.30 -14.17
CA GLU A 112 2.45 13.59 -14.62
C GLU A 112 1.92 12.46 -15.52
N GLN A 113 2.76 11.89 -16.36
CA GLN A 113 2.37 10.78 -17.24
C GLN A 113 1.96 9.53 -16.43
N SER A 114 2.74 9.16 -15.40
CA SER A 114 2.41 8.02 -14.55
C SER A 114 1.10 8.26 -13.78
N LEU A 115 0.92 9.48 -13.24
CA LEU A 115 -0.31 9.85 -12.56
C LEU A 115 -1.52 9.77 -13.50
N GLU A 116 -1.42 10.29 -14.72
CA GLU A 116 -2.52 10.25 -15.70
C GLU A 116 -2.92 8.83 -16.08
N VAL A 117 -1.92 7.96 -16.31
CA VAL A 117 -2.16 6.54 -16.61
C VAL A 117 -2.88 5.85 -15.45
N GLN A 118 -2.39 6.02 -14.22
CA GLN A 118 -2.99 5.34 -13.07
C GLN A 118 -4.36 5.92 -12.69
N ARG A 119 -4.57 7.22 -12.84
CA ARG A 119 -5.93 7.81 -12.72
C ARG A 119 -6.90 7.16 -13.69
N ALA A 120 -6.52 7.03 -14.95
CA ALA A 120 -7.38 6.40 -15.98
C ALA A 120 -7.72 4.95 -15.63
N VAL A 121 -6.73 4.17 -15.15
CA VAL A 121 -6.92 2.77 -14.72
C VAL A 121 -7.90 2.69 -13.54
N VAL A 122 -7.65 3.46 -12.48
CA VAL A 122 -8.49 3.45 -11.27
C VAL A 122 -9.91 3.95 -11.55
N MET A 123 -10.05 4.96 -12.42
CA MET A 123 -11.37 5.45 -12.83
C MET A 123 -12.15 4.39 -13.63
N GLU A 124 -11.49 3.63 -14.49
CA GLU A 124 -12.15 2.55 -15.22
C GLU A 124 -12.53 1.40 -14.30
N GLU A 125 -11.66 1.06 -13.34
CA GLU A 125 -11.97 0.07 -12.31
C GLU A 125 -13.19 0.49 -11.46
N PHE A 126 -13.26 1.77 -11.06
CA PHE A 126 -14.42 2.32 -10.36
C PHE A 126 -15.71 2.13 -11.17
N LYS A 127 -15.70 2.47 -12.49
CA LYS A 127 -16.86 2.27 -13.35
C LYS A 127 -17.25 0.79 -13.43
N GLN A 128 -16.28 -0.09 -13.65
CA GLN A 128 -16.53 -1.53 -13.75
C GLN A 128 -17.10 -2.11 -12.45
N ARG A 129 -16.52 -1.77 -11.30
CA ARG A 129 -16.92 -2.33 -10.01
C ARG A 129 -18.19 -1.71 -9.44
N CYS A 130 -18.42 -0.41 -9.68
CA CYS A 130 -19.47 0.33 -8.99
C CYS A 130 -20.66 0.70 -9.87
N LEU A 131 -20.44 0.93 -11.20
CA LEU A 131 -21.46 1.46 -12.08
C LEU A 131 -21.98 0.43 -13.11
N ASN A 132 -21.08 -0.44 -13.62
CA ASN A 132 -21.36 -1.30 -14.77
C ASN A 132 -21.75 -2.73 -14.40
N GLN A 133 -22.00 -3.01 -13.12
CA GLN A 133 -22.44 -4.34 -12.65
C GLN A 133 -23.64 -4.24 -11.70
N PRO A 134 -24.51 -5.26 -11.68
CA PRO A 134 -25.58 -5.32 -10.70
C PRO A 134 -25.06 -5.24 -9.28
N TYR A 135 -25.70 -4.43 -8.44
CA TYR A 135 -25.32 -4.21 -7.02
C TYR A 135 -23.91 -3.64 -6.80
N GLY A 136 -23.26 -3.07 -7.81
CA GLY A 136 -21.94 -2.49 -7.70
C GLY A 136 -21.87 -1.30 -6.72
N ASP A 137 -22.96 -0.59 -6.57
CA ASP A 137 -23.13 0.59 -5.71
C ASP A 137 -23.49 0.25 -4.24
N VAL A 138 -23.75 -1.00 -3.90
CA VAL A 138 -24.15 -1.40 -2.52
C VAL A 138 -23.18 -0.87 -1.47
N GLY A 139 -21.87 -0.92 -1.73
CA GLY A 139 -20.88 -0.40 -0.82
C GLY A 139 -21.00 1.12 -0.59
N HIS A 140 -21.35 1.87 -1.62
CA HIS A 140 -21.54 3.32 -1.57
C HIS A 140 -22.82 3.71 -0.82
N LEU A 141 -23.87 2.88 -0.89
CA LEU A 141 -25.15 3.12 -0.23
C LEU A 141 -25.11 2.66 1.25
N LEU A 142 -24.54 1.48 1.52
CA LEU A 142 -24.57 0.87 2.85
C LEU A 142 -23.61 1.55 3.84
N ARG A 143 -22.40 1.94 3.39
CA ARG A 143 -21.39 2.51 4.29
C ARG A 143 -21.83 3.82 4.96
N PRO A 144 -22.43 4.81 4.27
CA PRO A 144 -22.95 6.02 4.92
C PRO A 144 -24.13 5.75 5.86
N LEU A 145 -24.88 4.66 5.68
CA LEU A 145 -25.90 4.23 6.63
C LEU A 145 -25.30 3.67 7.92
N ALA A 146 -24.20 2.90 7.80
CA ALA A 146 -23.51 2.29 8.93
C ALA A 146 -22.66 3.34 9.70
N TYR A 147 -21.93 4.20 8.98
CA TYR A 147 -20.98 5.16 9.53
C TYR A 147 -21.34 6.58 9.12
N GLN A 148 -21.52 7.48 10.07
CA GLN A 148 -21.86 8.88 9.82
C GLN A 148 -20.65 9.82 9.97
N THR A 149 -19.78 9.52 10.93
CA THR A 149 -18.62 10.35 11.27
C THR A 149 -17.31 9.66 10.94
N HIS A 150 -17.22 8.35 11.18
CA HIS A 150 -15.99 7.60 10.96
C HIS A 150 -15.65 7.49 9.47
N PRO A 151 -14.37 7.55 9.06
CA PRO A 151 -13.93 7.42 7.66
C PRO A 151 -14.34 6.11 6.97
N TYR A 152 -14.77 5.09 7.69
CA TYR A 152 -15.34 3.87 7.10
C TYR A 152 -16.63 4.10 6.30
N ARG A 153 -17.16 5.31 6.34
CA ARG A 153 -18.34 5.71 5.55
C ARG A 153 -18.12 5.77 4.04
N TRP A 154 -16.87 5.75 3.57
CA TRP A 154 -16.56 5.60 2.14
C TRP A 154 -15.80 4.31 1.84
N PRO A 155 -16.00 3.74 0.64
CA PRO A 155 -15.28 2.57 0.20
C PRO A 155 -13.84 2.91 -0.20
N THR A 156 -12.96 1.89 -0.20
CA THR A 156 -11.54 2.03 -0.55
C THR A 156 -11.32 2.57 -1.95
N ILE A 157 -12.21 2.24 -2.90
CA ILE A 157 -12.14 2.74 -4.28
C ILE A 157 -12.49 4.25 -4.40
N GLY A 158 -12.93 4.87 -3.32
CA GLY A 158 -13.39 6.26 -3.27
C GLY A 158 -14.90 6.39 -3.26
N LYS A 159 -15.41 7.49 -2.69
CA LYS A 159 -16.86 7.77 -2.68
C LYS A 159 -17.34 8.42 -3.98
N ASP A 160 -16.45 9.10 -4.71
CA ASP A 160 -16.77 9.87 -5.90
C ASP A 160 -15.62 9.79 -6.90
N LEU A 161 -15.96 9.53 -8.17
CA LEU A 161 -14.99 9.41 -9.25
C LEU A 161 -14.19 10.70 -9.48
N SER A 162 -14.80 11.86 -9.22
CA SER A 162 -14.16 13.16 -9.37
C SER A 162 -12.97 13.36 -8.43
N HIS A 163 -12.94 12.70 -7.27
CA HIS A 163 -11.80 12.76 -6.35
C HIS A 163 -10.53 12.18 -6.96
N ILE A 164 -10.66 11.11 -7.74
CA ILE A 164 -9.53 10.50 -8.47
C ILE A 164 -9.21 11.32 -9.72
N ALA A 165 -10.23 11.75 -10.47
CA ALA A 165 -10.05 12.51 -11.70
C ALA A 165 -9.31 13.84 -11.48
N ASN A 166 -9.53 14.48 -10.33
CA ASN A 166 -8.95 15.78 -9.99
C ASN A 166 -7.68 15.67 -9.12
N ALA A 167 -7.22 14.45 -8.78
CA ALA A 167 -6.01 14.27 -7.99
C ALA A 167 -4.79 14.92 -8.67
N THR A 168 -4.12 15.79 -7.95
CA THR A 168 -2.92 16.50 -8.44
C THR A 168 -1.64 15.80 -8.04
N LEU A 169 -0.55 16.06 -8.76
CA LEU A 169 0.74 15.49 -8.44
C LEU A 169 1.26 15.94 -7.06
N ASP A 170 0.95 17.16 -6.65
CA ASP A 170 1.36 17.68 -5.34
C ASP A 170 0.63 16.99 -4.20
N GLU A 171 -0.67 16.74 -4.32
CA GLU A 171 -1.45 15.96 -3.34
C GLU A 171 -0.95 14.52 -3.25
N VAL A 172 -0.61 13.93 -4.39
CA VAL A 172 -0.01 12.60 -4.47
C VAL A 172 1.33 12.56 -3.74
N LYS A 173 2.23 13.53 -3.96
CA LYS A 173 3.50 13.63 -3.24
C LYS A 173 3.29 13.83 -1.74
N GLU A 174 2.39 14.72 -1.34
CA GLU A 174 2.08 14.96 0.07
C GLU A 174 1.62 13.66 0.76
N PHE A 175 0.69 12.92 0.14
CA PHE A 175 0.19 11.67 0.68
C PHE A 175 1.28 10.61 0.83
N PHE A 176 2.17 10.49 -0.17
CA PHE A 176 3.30 9.57 -0.12
C PHE A 176 4.25 9.89 1.04
N PHE A 177 4.76 11.13 1.09
CA PHE A 177 5.72 11.52 2.13
C PHE A 177 5.14 11.51 3.54
N ARG A 178 3.83 11.62 3.65
CA ARG A 178 3.08 11.55 4.91
C ARG A 178 2.94 10.13 5.45
N PHE A 179 2.74 9.13 4.59
CA PHE A 179 2.33 7.80 5.03
C PHE A 179 3.28 6.67 4.62
N TYR A 180 3.93 6.75 3.47
CA TYR A 180 4.80 5.67 2.95
C TYR A 180 6.22 5.83 3.46
N ALA A 181 6.41 5.54 4.75
CA ALA A 181 7.66 5.74 5.47
C ALA A 181 8.11 4.44 6.17
N PRO A 182 9.43 4.23 6.38
CA PRO A 182 9.90 3.05 7.10
C PRO A 182 9.30 2.94 8.51
N ASN A 183 9.14 4.03 9.23
CA ASN A 183 8.54 4.05 10.56
C ASN A 183 7.00 3.88 10.57
N ASN A 184 6.37 3.81 9.40
CA ASN A 184 4.95 3.47 9.22
C ASN A 184 4.76 2.11 8.55
N ALA A 185 5.83 1.28 8.47
CA ALA A 185 5.82 0.02 7.76
C ALA A 185 6.27 -1.17 8.63
N VAL A 186 5.82 -2.34 8.21
CA VAL A 186 6.33 -3.63 8.67
C VAL A 186 6.80 -4.41 7.43
N LEU A 187 8.07 -4.80 7.40
CA LEU A 187 8.61 -5.73 6.43
C LEU A 187 8.57 -7.14 7.02
N ALA A 188 7.84 -8.04 6.41
CA ALA A 188 7.86 -9.46 6.74
C ALA A 188 8.61 -10.22 5.64
N VAL A 189 9.58 -11.03 6.03
CA VAL A 189 10.38 -11.88 5.13
C VAL A 189 10.24 -13.31 5.57
N THR A 190 9.81 -14.18 4.66
CA THR A 190 9.67 -15.62 4.97
C THR A 190 10.13 -16.48 3.80
N GLY A 191 10.67 -17.66 4.11
CA GLY A 191 11.16 -18.59 3.12
C GLY A 191 12.59 -19.02 3.36
N ASN A 192 13.28 -19.44 2.29
CA ASN A 192 14.63 -19.99 2.40
C ASN A 192 15.70 -18.88 2.44
N ILE A 193 15.69 -18.14 3.51
CA ILE A 193 16.67 -17.09 3.79
C ILE A 193 16.95 -17.09 5.31
N SER A 194 18.22 -16.99 5.71
CA SER A 194 18.59 -16.93 7.13
C SER A 194 18.27 -15.57 7.75
N TRP A 195 18.21 -15.55 9.07
CA TRP A 195 18.05 -14.30 9.82
C TRP A 195 19.18 -13.31 9.57
N GLU A 196 20.41 -13.78 9.57
CA GLU A 196 21.61 -12.98 9.36
C GLU A 196 21.61 -12.32 7.98
N GLU A 197 21.27 -13.10 6.94
CA GLU A 197 21.17 -12.59 5.58
C GLU A 197 20.01 -11.59 5.41
N THR A 198 18.86 -11.85 6.05
CA THR A 198 17.72 -10.93 6.07
C THR A 198 18.11 -9.60 6.71
N ILE A 199 18.83 -9.61 7.84
CA ILE A 199 19.34 -8.39 8.48
C ILE A 199 20.29 -7.65 7.55
N ARG A 200 21.27 -8.35 6.98
CA ARG A 200 22.27 -7.75 6.08
C ARG A 200 21.61 -7.04 4.89
N LEU A 201 20.64 -7.69 4.24
CA LEU A 201 19.91 -7.10 3.12
C LEU A 201 19.01 -5.94 3.54
N THR A 202 18.34 -6.06 4.69
CA THR A 202 17.52 -4.96 5.22
C THR A 202 18.38 -3.76 5.57
N GLU A 203 19.53 -3.96 6.20
CA GLU A 203 20.50 -2.88 6.50
C GLU A 203 21.03 -2.23 5.23
N LYS A 204 21.38 -3.01 4.22
CA LYS A 204 21.89 -2.50 2.94
C LYS A 204 20.87 -1.61 2.23
N TRP A 205 19.63 -2.05 2.14
CA TRP A 205 18.63 -1.45 1.26
C TRP A 205 17.67 -0.49 1.96
N PHE A 206 17.21 -0.82 3.17
CA PHE A 206 16.20 -0.03 3.87
C PHE A 206 16.76 0.92 4.93
N ALA A 207 17.90 0.60 5.56
CA ALA A 207 18.44 1.48 6.60
C ALA A 207 18.82 2.89 6.11
N PRO A 208 19.26 3.09 4.84
CA PRO A 208 19.52 4.44 4.32
C PRO A 208 18.26 5.31 4.15
N ILE A 209 17.07 4.72 4.12
CA ILE A 209 15.81 5.47 3.94
C ILE A 209 15.53 6.23 5.24
N PRO A 210 15.37 7.57 5.18
CA PRO A 210 15.17 8.36 6.39
C PRO A 210 13.80 8.11 7.01
N ARG A 211 13.75 8.19 8.34
CA ARG A 211 12.49 8.29 9.09
C ARG A 211 11.73 9.54 8.65
N ARG A 212 10.39 9.45 8.54
CA ARG A 212 9.52 10.58 8.20
C ARG A 212 8.61 10.97 9.36
N ASN A 213 8.05 12.17 9.28
CA ASN A 213 7.08 12.63 10.26
C ASN A 213 5.68 12.09 9.91
N VAL A 214 5.39 10.88 10.37
CA VAL A 214 4.07 10.26 10.19
C VAL A 214 3.11 10.87 11.22
N PRO A 215 1.94 11.37 10.79
CA PRO A 215 0.99 11.99 11.70
C PRO A 215 0.41 10.98 12.70
N VAL A 216 0.17 11.44 13.92
CA VAL A 216 -0.60 10.67 14.89
C VAL A 216 -2.06 10.64 14.44
N ARG A 217 -2.58 9.46 14.20
CA ARG A 217 -3.96 9.28 13.73
C ARG A 217 -4.95 9.66 14.85
N GLN A 218 -5.92 10.49 14.48
CA GLN A 218 -7.05 10.85 15.34
C GLN A 218 -8.33 10.56 14.57
N LEU A 219 -8.88 9.36 14.78
CA LEU A 219 -10.13 8.97 14.14
C LEU A 219 -11.32 9.43 14.99
N PRO A 220 -12.36 10.01 14.37
CA PRO A 220 -13.58 10.34 15.07
C PRO A 220 -14.27 9.07 15.58
N GLN A 221 -14.80 9.14 16.79
CA GLN A 221 -15.63 8.05 17.30
C GLN A 221 -16.99 8.07 16.59
N GLU A 222 -17.43 6.93 16.10
CA GLU A 222 -18.74 6.80 15.49
C GLU A 222 -19.85 6.94 16.54
N VAL A 223 -20.93 7.60 16.15
CA VAL A 223 -22.11 7.75 17.01
C VAL A 223 -22.85 6.42 17.10
N VAL A 224 -23.21 6.03 18.32
CA VAL A 224 -23.98 4.80 18.55
C VAL A 224 -25.31 4.85 17.79
N GLN A 225 -25.55 3.87 16.95
CA GLN A 225 -26.80 3.77 16.20
C GLN A 225 -27.92 3.31 17.14
N THR A 226 -28.94 4.14 17.32
CA THR A 226 -30.09 3.87 18.21
C THR A 226 -31.37 3.57 17.46
N ALA A 227 -31.36 3.70 16.12
CA ALA A 227 -32.53 3.45 15.27
C ALA A 227 -32.10 2.81 13.95
N GLU A 228 -33.04 2.15 13.30
CA GLU A 228 -32.86 1.63 11.95
C GLU A 228 -32.64 2.79 10.96
N ARG A 229 -31.69 2.59 10.02
CA ARG A 229 -31.45 3.50 8.91
C ARG A 229 -31.72 2.79 7.60
N ARG A 230 -32.50 3.39 6.74
CA ARG A 230 -32.87 2.84 5.42
C ARG A 230 -32.60 3.86 4.34
N GLN A 231 -32.24 3.34 3.15
CA GLN A 231 -32.20 4.08 1.90
C GLN A 231 -32.99 3.28 0.89
N THR A 232 -33.91 3.94 0.19
CA THR A 232 -34.70 3.38 -0.91
C THR A 232 -34.21 3.92 -2.23
#